data_51cf3e084fe5918b2aa49f4a01f5a0f2
#
_entry.id   51cf3e084fe5918b2aa49f4a01f5a0f2
#
_cell.length_a   1.000
_cell.length_b   1.000
_cell.length_c   1.000
_cell.angle_alpha   90.00
_cell.angle_beta   90.00
_cell.angle_gamma   90.00
#
_symmetry.space_group_name_H-M   'P 1'
#
loop_
_entity.id
_entity.type
_entity.pdbx_description
1 polymer ?
#
loop_
_entity_poly.entity_id
_entity_poly.type
_entity_poly.pdbx_seq_one_letter_code
_entity_poly.pdbx_strand_id
1 'polypeptide(L)'
;MRKTITCLTGKDLQMEKLLCPSMMCADYGRLAEEIKALDEAGVDIFHCDIMDGTFVPNITMGLMDLKTIRKYTKKPVDVHLMNENPGEKVDWFLDAGADIVYIHPESERYVVKTLAHIKSRGAAAGIAINPDTSLATVEEMLNLCDYVMVMTVNPGFAGQKFIQFTKNKVRALAELKEKYGFKLMIDGSCSPAVIEELSAMGADGFILGTSALFGKGRPYAEIIPELKGEKA
;
A
#
# COMPACT_ATOMS: atom_id res chain seq x y z
N MET A 1 -46.93 -0.39 -10.38
CA MET A 1 -46.20 -1.43 -9.60
C MET A 1 -45.01 -0.80 -8.92
N ARG A 2 -45.10 -0.58 -7.59
CA ARG A 2 -44.01 -0.03 -6.77
C ARG A 2 -43.05 -1.17 -6.47
N LYS A 3 -41.77 -1.06 -6.90
CA LYS A 3 -40.71 -2.00 -6.49
C LYS A 3 -40.38 -1.71 -5.02
N THR A 4 -40.61 -2.69 -4.18
CA THR A 4 -40.23 -2.71 -2.78
C THR A 4 -38.71 -2.67 -2.69
N ILE A 5 -38.15 -1.62 -2.12
CA ILE A 5 -36.73 -1.53 -1.80
C ILE A 5 -36.52 -2.38 -0.53
N THR A 6 -35.92 -3.53 -0.70
CA THR A 6 -35.49 -4.37 0.44
C THR A 6 -34.34 -3.66 1.12
N CYS A 7 -34.57 -3.24 2.36
CA CYS A 7 -33.56 -2.67 3.24
C CYS A 7 -32.55 -3.78 3.55
N LEU A 8 -31.32 -3.68 3.03
CA LEU A 8 -30.22 -4.56 3.38
C LEU A 8 -29.82 -4.27 4.82
N THR A 9 -29.99 -5.24 5.70
CA THR A 9 -29.57 -5.19 7.10
C THR A 9 -28.05 -5.23 7.18
N GLY A 10 -27.46 -4.42 8.08
CA GLY A 10 -26.03 -4.10 8.19
C GLY A 10 -25.06 -5.25 8.53
N LYS A 11 -25.20 -6.42 7.90
CA LYS A 11 -24.28 -7.58 8.04
C LYS A 11 -23.51 -7.98 6.78
N ASP A 12 -23.76 -7.36 5.64
CA ASP A 12 -23.20 -7.78 4.34
C ASP A 12 -22.34 -6.71 3.65
N LEU A 13 -21.85 -5.69 4.37
CA LEU A 13 -20.82 -4.78 3.88
C LEU A 13 -19.47 -5.21 4.43
N GLN A 14 -19.01 -6.42 4.06
CA GLN A 14 -17.60 -6.75 4.17
C GLN A 14 -16.87 -5.90 3.13
N MET A 15 -16.24 -4.80 3.57
CA MET A 15 -15.42 -3.97 2.69
C MET A 15 -14.30 -4.84 2.11
N GLU A 16 -14.21 -4.91 0.81
CA GLU A 16 -13.21 -5.72 0.09
C GLU A 16 -11.82 -5.16 0.42
N LYS A 17 -11.02 -5.95 1.15
CA LYS A 17 -9.67 -5.58 1.57
C LYS A 17 -8.72 -5.68 0.38
N LEU A 18 -7.98 -4.62 0.10
CA LEU A 18 -6.88 -4.66 -0.86
C LEU A 18 -5.66 -5.33 -0.22
N LEU A 19 -5.22 -6.43 -0.76
CA LEU A 19 -4.06 -7.20 -0.29
C LEU A 19 -2.89 -6.98 -1.25
N CYS A 20 -1.84 -6.31 -0.75
CA CYS A 20 -0.73 -5.81 -1.54
C CYS A 20 0.59 -6.47 -1.09
N PRO A 21 1.08 -7.55 -1.74
CA PRO A 21 2.35 -8.17 -1.36
C PRO A 21 3.52 -7.19 -1.55
N SER A 22 4.32 -6.99 -0.49
CA SER A 22 5.59 -6.27 -0.55
C SER A 22 6.64 -7.13 -1.24
N MET A 23 6.94 -6.83 -2.48
CA MET A 23 7.83 -7.63 -3.32
C MET A 23 9.28 -7.65 -2.84
N MET A 24 9.70 -6.73 -1.98
CA MET A 24 11.00 -6.80 -1.31
C MET A 24 11.15 -8.03 -0.41
N CYS A 25 10.03 -8.68 -0.01
CA CYS A 25 10.02 -9.87 0.83
C CYS A 25 9.96 -11.19 0.02
N ALA A 26 9.82 -11.12 -1.31
CA ALA A 26 9.75 -12.28 -2.19
C ALA A 26 11.09 -13.01 -2.31
N ASP A 27 11.06 -14.26 -2.75
CA ASP A 27 12.28 -14.99 -3.11
C ASP A 27 12.81 -14.51 -4.47
N TYR A 28 13.83 -13.67 -4.44
CA TYR A 28 14.45 -13.10 -5.65
C TYR A 28 15.09 -14.17 -6.56
N GLY A 29 15.46 -15.33 -6.02
CA GLY A 29 15.95 -16.46 -6.81
C GLY A 29 14.87 -17.05 -7.73
N ARG A 30 13.57 -16.80 -7.42
CA ARG A 30 12.42 -17.28 -8.17
C ARG A 30 11.36 -16.21 -8.39
N LEU A 31 11.77 -14.96 -8.53
CA LEU A 31 10.87 -13.79 -8.57
C LEU A 31 9.72 -13.95 -9.58
N ALA A 32 9.97 -14.51 -10.76
CA ALA A 32 8.93 -14.73 -11.77
C ALA A 32 7.87 -15.75 -11.33
N GLU A 33 8.26 -16.77 -10.58
CA GLU A 33 7.36 -17.78 -10.02
C GLU A 33 6.54 -17.18 -8.87
N GLU A 34 7.19 -16.41 -7.99
CA GLU A 34 6.56 -15.67 -6.91
C GLU A 34 5.44 -14.76 -7.43
N ILE A 35 5.75 -13.94 -8.47
CA ILE A 35 4.75 -13.03 -9.07
C ILE A 35 3.55 -13.80 -9.61
N LYS A 36 3.78 -14.89 -10.35
CA LYS A 36 2.69 -15.70 -10.91
C LYS A 36 1.83 -16.33 -9.81
N ALA A 37 2.47 -16.93 -8.80
CA ALA A 37 1.76 -17.56 -7.69
C ALA A 37 0.92 -16.55 -6.89
N LEU A 38 1.41 -15.32 -6.68
CA LEU A 38 0.69 -14.24 -6.04
C LEU A 38 -0.47 -13.72 -6.91
N ASP A 39 -0.24 -13.59 -8.23
CA ASP A 39 -1.28 -13.16 -9.19
C ASP A 39 -2.44 -14.17 -9.21
N GLU A 40 -2.13 -15.47 -9.31
CA GLU A 40 -3.08 -16.59 -9.28
C GLU A 40 -3.81 -16.69 -7.93
N ALA A 41 -3.13 -16.38 -6.82
CA ALA A 41 -3.72 -16.35 -5.49
C ALA A 41 -4.73 -15.21 -5.28
N GLY A 42 -4.80 -14.24 -6.21
CA GLY A 42 -5.80 -13.19 -6.17
C GLY A 42 -5.40 -11.95 -5.35
N VAL A 43 -4.10 -11.62 -5.24
CA VAL A 43 -3.64 -10.31 -4.70
C VAL A 43 -4.18 -9.16 -5.55
N ASP A 44 -4.24 -7.97 -4.98
CA ASP A 44 -4.90 -6.84 -5.65
C ASP A 44 -3.91 -5.87 -6.31
N ILE A 45 -2.79 -5.57 -5.64
CA ILE A 45 -1.75 -4.62 -6.11
C ILE A 45 -0.39 -5.21 -5.74
N PHE A 46 0.58 -5.18 -6.64
CA PHE A 46 1.97 -5.54 -6.33
C PHE A 46 2.70 -4.33 -5.78
N HIS A 47 3.19 -4.42 -4.55
CA HIS A 47 3.85 -3.31 -3.84
C HIS A 47 5.38 -3.39 -3.94
N CYS A 48 6.00 -2.29 -4.38
CA CYS A 48 7.45 -2.18 -4.56
C CYS A 48 8.04 -1.14 -3.61
N ASP A 49 8.78 -1.59 -2.61
CA ASP A 49 9.49 -0.74 -1.65
C ASP A 49 10.83 -0.27 -2.25
N ILE A 50 10.92 0.99 -2.65
CA ILE A 50 12.11 1.58 -3.30
C ILE A 50 12.87 2.44 -2.29
N MET A 51 14.09 2.03 -1.97
CA MET A 51 14.93 2.68 -0.96
C MET A 51 16.28 3.06 -1.55
N ASP A 52 16.77 4.27 -1.24
CA ASP A 52 18.00 4.83 -1.82
C ASP A 52 19.18 4.91 -0.84
N GLY A 53 19.01 4.42 0.39
CA GLY A 53 20.05 4.48 1.43
C GLY A 53 20.27 5.87 2.03
N THR A 54 19.44 6.87 1.65
CA THR A 54 19.53 8.26 2.12
C THR A 54 18.37 8.61 3.04
N PHE A 55 17.16 8.50 2.56
CA PHE A 55 15.94 8.73 3.38
C PHE A 55 15.79 7.64 4.45
N VAL A 56 16.09 6.39 4.11
CA VAL A 56 16.13 5.26 5.03
C VAL A 56 17.48 4.55 4.94
N PRO A 57 18.00 3.95 6.04
CA PRO A 57 19.33 3.34 6.06
C PRO A 57 19.32 1.92 5.43
N ASN A 58 18.70 1.78 4.27
CA ASN A 58 18.62 0.53 3.52
C ASN A 58 18.54 0.84 2.02
N ILE A 59 18.95 -0.11 1.19
CA ILE A 59 18.81 -0.09 -0.28
C ILE A 59 18.03 -1.32 -0.69
N THR A 60 16.97 -1.12 -1.46
CA THR A 60 16.11 -2.21 -1.93
C THR A 60 15.88 -2.12 -3.43
N MET A 61 14.72 -2.54 -3.85
CA MET A 61 14.25 -2.64 -5.24
C MET A 61 14.53 -1.39 -6.08
N GLY A 62 14.59 -1.59 -7.39
CA GLY A 62 14.77 -0.52 -8.35
C GLY A 62 13.99 -0.76 -9.65
N LEU A 63 14.39 -0.01 -10.70
CA LEU A 63 13.70 -0.04 -12.00
C LEU A 63 13.69 -1.43 -12.67
N MET A 64 14.74 -2.23 -12.45
CA MET A 64 14.82 -3.57 -13.05
C MET A 64 13.81 -4.53 -12.41
N ASP A 65 13.60 -4.40 -11.10
CA ASP A 65 12.63 -5.20 -10.35
C ASP A 65 11.22 -4.84 -10.79
N LEU A 66 10.89 -3.54 -10.85
CA LEU A 66 9.61 -3.06 -11.32
C LEU A 66 9.29 -3.56 -12.74
N LYS A 67 10.24 -3.43 -13.69
CA LYS A 67 10.08 -3.93 -15.06
C LYS A 67 9.87 -5.44 -15.09
N THR A 68 10.53 -6.18 -14.20
CA THR A 68 10.35 -7.62 -14.09
C THR A 68 8.94 -7.95 -13.57
N ILE A 69 8.48 -7.29 -12.52
CA ILE A 69 7.12 -7.48 -11.98
C ILE A 69 6.10 -7.15 -13.07
N ARG A 70 6.21 -6.00 -13.73
CA ARG A 70 5.32 -5.58 -14.80
C ARG A 70 5.22 -6.57 -15.96
N LYS A 71 6.31 -7.30 -16.24
CA LYS A 71 6.35 -8.32 -17.31
C LYS A 71 5.44 -9.51 -17.01
N TYR A 72 5.26 -9.88 -15.73
CA TYR A 72 4.58 -11.11 -15.33
C TYR A 72 3.18 -10.90 -14.76
N THR A 73 2.73 -9.65 -14.53
CA THR A 73 1.37 -9.35 -14.10
C THR A 73 0.72 -8.23 -14.91
N LYS A 74 -0.61 -8.25 -14.97
CA LYS A 74 -1.44 -7.15 -15.49
C LYS A 74 -2.16 -6.38 -14.39
N LYS A 75 -2.05 -6.85 -13.14
CA LYS A 75 -2.60 -6.16 -11.98
C LYS A 75 -1.88 -4.85 -11.74
N PRO A 76 -2.48 -3.90 -11.02
CA PRO A 76 -1.81 -2.68 -10.63
C PRO A 76 -0.49 -2.96 -9.91
N VAL A 77 0.52 -2.14 -10.19
CA VAL A 77 1.80 -2.15 -9.48
C VAL A 77 1.99 -0.76 -8.87
N ASP A 78 2.21 -0.70 -7.59
CA ASP A 78 2.57 0.54 -6.93
C ASP A 78 4.06 0.59 -6.56
N VAL A 79 4.56 1.82 -6.43
CA VAL A 79 5.90 2.08 -5.92
C VAL A 79 5.81 2.98 -4.70
N HIS A 80 6.46 2.57 -3.63
CA HIS A 80 6.61 3.31 -2.39
C HIS A 80 8.03 3.90 -2.35
N LEU A 81 8.14 5.19 -2.66
CA LEU A 81 9.42 5.87 -2.78
C LEU A 81 9.92 6.35 -1.42
N MET A 82 10.67 5.49 -0.73
CA MET A 82 11.45 5.83 0.46
C MET A 82 12.81 6.42 0.06
N ASN A 83 12.75 7.53 -0.69
CA ASN A 83 13.89 8.17 -1.32
C ASN A 83 13.96 9.64 -0.90
N GLU A 84 15.17 10.20 -0.86
CA GLU A 84 15.34 11.65 -0.78
C GLU A 84 14.95 12.30 -2.11
N ASN A 85 14.21 13.44 -2.08
CA ASN A 85 13.71 14.17 -3.26
C ASN A 85 13.01 13.26 -4.29
N PRO A 86 11.94 12.52 -3.93
CA PRO A 86 11.29 11.58 -4.82
C PRO A 86 10.74 12.24 -6.09
N GLY A 87 10.38 13.52 -6.06
CA GLY A 87 9.89 14.26 -7.22
C GLY A 87 10.85 14.27 -8.42
N GLU A 88 12.15 14.13 -8.19
CA GLU A 88 13.16 14.02 -9.26
C GLU A 88 13.19 12.62 -9.90
N LYS A 89 12.57 11.63 -9.27
CA LYS A 89 12.66 10.21 -9.63
C LYS A 89 11.34 9.61 -10.09
N VAL A 90 10.19 10.24 -9.82
CA VAL A 90 8.85 9.69 -10.13
C VAL A 90 8.71 9.28 -11.59
N ASP A 91 9.23 10.06 -12.54
CA ASP A 91 9.15 9.75 -13.97
C ASP A 91 9.85 8.45 -14.34
N TRP A 92 10.93 8.09 -13.68
CA TRP A 92 11.63 6.83 -13.94
C TRP A 92 10.74 5.61 -13.65
N PHE A 93 9.95 5.68 -12.58
CA PHE A 93 9.06 4.60 -12.17
C PHE A 93 7.76 4.61 -12.97
N LEU A 94 7.24 5.78 -13.31
CA LEU A 94 6.08 5.91 -14.20
C LEU A 94 6.40 5.34 -15.60
N ASP A 95 7.56 5.66 -16.16
CA ASP A 95 8.02 5.13 -17.45
C ASP A 95 8.30 3.61 -17.39
N ALA A 96 8.63 3.08 -16.21
CA ALA A 96 8.80 1.65 -15.99
C ALA A 96 7.48 0.89 -15.77
N GLY A 97 6.34 1.60 -15.66
CA GLY A 97 5.01 1.03 -15.61
C GLY A 97 4.36 0.97 -14.21
N ALA A 98 4.74 1.87 -13.31
CA ALA A 98 4.03 2.06 -12.04
C ALA A 98 2.64 2.68 -12.30
N ASP A 99 1.61 2.11 -11.69
CA ASP A 99 0.22 2.60 -11.77
C ASP A 99 -0.12 3.54 -10.60
N ILE A 100 0.57 3.37 -9.46
CA ILE A 100 0.39 4.15 -8.24
C ILE A 100 1.78 4.53 -7.72
N VAL A 101 1.94 5.78 -7.28
CA VAL A 101 3.21 6.24 -6.69
C VAL A 101 2.94 6.87 -5.33
N TYR A 102 3.57 6.32 -4.29
CA TYR A 102 3.61 6.91 -2.97
C TYR A 102 4.93 7.65 -2.76
N ILE A 103 4.84 8.87 -2.24
CA ILE A 103 5.98 9.65 -1.79
C ILE A 103 5.86 9.96 -0.31
N HIS A 104 6.98 10.13 0.39
CA HIS A 104 6.99 10.63 1.76
C HIS A 104 7.00 12.16 1.75
N PRO A 105 6.01 12.83 2.39
CA PRO A 105 6.06 14.29 2.57
C PRO A 105 7.32 14.75 3.30
N GLU A 106 7.90 13.88 4.12
CA GLU A 106 9.10 14.13 4.92
C GLU A 106 10.37 14.23 4.07
N SER A 107 10.37 13.66 2.86
CA SER A 107 11.53 13.65 1.95
C SER A 107 11.32 14.47 0.68
N GLU A 108 10.13 15.09 0.50
CA GLU A 108 9.80 15.88 -0.68
C GLU A 108 9.53 17.35 -0.33
N ARG A 109 10.30 18.24 -0.95
CA ARG A 109 10.16 19.68 -0.69
C ARG A 109 8.88 20.30 -1.25
N TYR A 110 8.40 19.81 -2.40
CA TYR A 110 7.26 20.36 -3.13
C TYR A 110 6.18 19.27 -3.37
N VAL A 111 5.68 18.69 -2.29
CA VAL A 111 4.74 17.54 -2.30
C VAL A 111 3.57 17.79 -3.25
N VAL A 112 2.87 18.91 -3.14
CA VAL A 112 1.71 19.23 -3.98
C VAL A 112 2.06 19.24 -5.47
N LYS A 113 3.23 19.80 -5.84
CA LYS A 113 3.72 19.81 -7.22
C LYS A 113 3.98 18.37 -7.71
N THR A 114 4.61 17.56 -6.88
CA THR A 114 4.94 16.17 -7.23
C THR A 114 3.70 15.31 -7.38
N LEU A 115 2.71 15.41 -6.45
CA LEU A 115 1.43 14.70 -6.56
C LEU A 115 0.66 15.11 -7.83
N ALA A 116 0.58 16.42 -8.11
CA ALA A 116 -0.06 16.91 -9.33
C ALA A 116 0.65 16.41 -10.60
N HIS A 117 1.98 16.32 -10.57
CA HIS A 117 2.76 15.75 -11.68
C HIS A 117 2.44 14.26 -11.90
N ILE A 118 2.45 13.44 -10.85
CA ILE A 118 2.07 12.02 -10.94
C ILE A 118 0.69 11.87 -11.60
N LYS A 119 -0.31 12.63 -11.13
CA LYS A 119 -1.66 12.61 -11.71
C LYS A 119 -1.68 13.05 -13.17
N SER A 120 -0.89 14.05 -13.56
CA SER A 120 -0.80 14.52 -14.94
C SER A 120 -0.23 13.47 -15.89
N ARG A 121 0.55 12.50 -15.36
CA ARG A 121 1.09 11.35 -16.08
C ARG A 121 0.10 10.17 -16.16
N GLY A 122 -1.11 10.31 -15.58
CA GLY A 122 -2.16 9.30 -15.61
C GLY A 122 -2.03 8.20 -14.55
N ALA A 123 -1.11 8.33 -13.60
CA ALA A 123 -0.97 7.43 -12.46
C ALA A 123 -1.72 7.97 -11.23
N ALA A 124 -2.08 7.08 -10.31
CA ALA A 124 -2.64 7.46 -9.03
C ALA A 124 -1.55 7.98 -8.08
N ALA A 125 -1.84 9.07 -7.40
CA ALA A 125 -0.91 9.72 -6.48
C ALA A 125 -1.22 9.39 -5.02
N GLY A 126 -0.19 9.08 -4.25
CA GLY A 126 -0.32 8.79 -2.83
C GLY A 126 0.78 9.42 -1.99
N ILE A 127 0.48 9.57 -0.71
CA ILE A 127 1.49 9.88 0.32
C ILE A 127 1.62 8.71 1.29
N ALA A 128 2.84 8.45 1.75
CA ALA A 128 3.13 7.58 2.87
C ALA A 128 3.60 8.42 4.06
N ILE A 129 2.96 8.27 5.21
CA ILE A 129 3.15 9.13 6.38
C ILE A 129 3.87 8.35 7.47
N ASN A 130 5.03 8.86 7.92
CA ASN A 130 5.80 8.25 9.00
C ASN A 130 5.02 8.17 10.32
N PRO A 131 5.40 7.25 11.24
CA PRO A 131 4.71 7.11 12.52
C PRO A 131 4.67 8.41 13.33
N ASP A 132 5.72 9.22 13.30
CA ASP A 132 5.91 10.45 14.05
C ASP A 132 5.42 11.72 13.33
N THR A 133 5.02 11.63 12.05
CA THR A 133 4.49 12.78 11.30
C THR A 133 3.05 13.09 11.70
N SER A 134 2.78 14.34 12.06
CA SER A 134 1.44 14.82 12.41
C SER A 134 0.52 14.90 11.20
N LEU A 135 -0.76 14.55 11.36
CA LEU A 135 -1.77 14.72 10.30
C LEU A 135 -1.97 16.20 9.92
N ALA A 136 -1.82 17.12 10.87
CA ALA A 136 -1.96 18.55 10.60
C ALA A 136 -0.94 19.08 9.57
N THR A 137 0.22 18.42 9.42
CA THR A 137 1.24 18.80 8.44
C THR A 137 0.95 18.32 7.02
N VAL A 138 0.04 17.37 6.86
CA VAL A 138 -0.26 16.72 5.57
C VAL A 138 -1.70 16.92 5.11
N GLU A 139 -2.57 17.52 5.92
CA GLU A 139 -4.01 17.61 5.64
C GLU A 139 -4.31 18.29 4.30
N GLU A 140 -3.61 19.38 3.97
CA GLU A 140 -3.80 20.08 2.70
C GLU A 140 -3.43 19.21 1.48
N MET A 141 -2.51 18.27 1.64
CA MET A 141 -2.04 17.36 0.59
C MET A 141 -3.11 16.32 0.24
N LEU A 142 -4.01 16.00 1.18
CA LEU A 142 -5.09 15.01 0.99
C LEU A 142 -6.00 15.36 -0.19
N ASN A 143 -6.12 16.66 -0.54
CA ASN A 143 -6.89 17.11 -1.70
C ASN A 143 -6.39 16.54 -3.04
N LEU A 144 -5.15 16.08 -3.11
CA LEU A 144 -4.54 15.52 -4.32
C LEU A 144 -4.29 14.02 -4.23
N CYS A 145 -4.54 13.39 -3.07
CA CYS A 145 -4.25 11.99 -2.85
C CYS A 145 -5.39 11.10 -3.36
N ASP A 146 -5.05 10.10 -4.15
CA ASP A 146 -5.91 8.95 -4.44
C ASP A 146 -5.70 7.84 -3.40
N TYR A 147 -4.52 7.84 -2.75
CA TYR A 147 -4.14 6.90 -1.70
C TYR A 147 -3.40 7.62 -0.57
N VAL A 148 -3.65 7.20 0.67
CA VAL A 148 -2.89 7.63 1.86
C VAL A 148 -2.44 6.39 2.61
N MET A 149 -1.14 6.24 2.76
CA MET A 149 -0.53 5.10 3.45
C MET A 149 -0.06 5.54 4.84
N VAL A 150 -0.45 4.81 5.87
CA VAL A 150 0.06 4.99 7.23
C VAL A 150 1.15 3.98 7.49
N MET A 151 2.37 4.47 7.76
CA MET A 151 3.44 3.63 8.27
C MET A 151 3.15 3.25 9.72
N THR A 152 3.08 1.97 10.00
CA THR A 152 2.87 1.42 11.34
C THR A 152 4.14 0.83 11.94
N VAL A 153 5.24 1.00 11.23
CA VAL A 153 6.64 0.80 11.64
C VAL A 153 7.46 1.97 11.09
N ASN A 154 8.70 2.14 11.54
CA ASN A 154 9.60 3.07 10.84
C ASN A 154 9.95 2.51 9.47
N PRO A 155 9.93 3.33 8.39
CA PRO A 155 10.29 2.85 7.06
C PRO A 155 11.74 2.34 7.01
N GLY A 156 12.02 1.39 6.09
CA GLY A 156 13.36 0.90 5.82
C GLY A 156 13.58 -0.60 5.98
N PHE A 157 12.91 -1.29 6.90
CA PHE A 157 13.14 -2.72 7.15
C PHE A 157 11.86 -3.48 7.43
N ALA A 158 11.76 -4.71 6.88
CA ALA A 158 10.72 -5.65 7.24
C ALA A 158 10.94 -6.27 8.65
N GLY A 159 9.89 -6.88 9.21
CA GLY A 159 9.98 -7.64 10.48
C GLY A 159 9.99 -6.80 11.76
N GLN A 160 9.74 -5.50 11.68
CA GLN A 160 9.63 -4.62 12.84
C GLN A 160 8.32 -4.86 13.61
N LYS A 161 8.29 -4.43 14.87
CA LYS A 161 7.09 -4.48 15.72
C LYS A 161 6.15 -3.32 15.39
N PHE A 162 4.85 -3.62 15.38
CA PHE A 162 3.79 -2.64 15.18
C PHE A 162 3.82 -1.51 16.23
N ILE A 163 3.78 -0.28 15.78
CA ILE A 163 3.77 0.92 16.63
C ILE A 163 2.32 1.28 17.00
N GLN A 164 1.90 1.00 18.22
CA GLN A 164 0.51 1.05 18.66
C GLN A 164 -0.17 2.43 18.50
N PHE A 165 0.57 3.52 18.74
CA PHE A 165 -0.02 4.86 18.67
C PHE A 165 -0.43 5.28 17.24
N THR A 166 0.07 4.61 16.20
CA THR A 166 -0.31 4.89 14.79
C THR A 166 -1.78 4.57 14.51
N LYS A 167 -2.42 3.73 15.33
CA LYS A 167 -3.87 3.47 15.26
C LYS A 167 -4.72 4.73 15.39
N ASN A 168 -4.25 5.72 16.16
CA ASN A 168 -4.94 7.00 16.27
C ASN A 168 -4.96 7.74 14.92
N LYS A 169 -3.84 7.66 14.19
CA LYS A 169 -3.72 8.23 12.84
C LYS A 169 -4.64 7.52 11.85
N VAL A 170 -4.67 6.17 11.90
CA VAL A 170 -5.59 5.37 11.06
C VAL A 170 -7.05 5.77 11.30
N ARG A 171 -7.48 5.89 12.56
CA ARG A 171 -8.85 6.29 12.90
C ARG A 171 -9.18 7.68 12.37
N ALA A 172 -8.31 8.66 12.59
CA ALA A 172 -8.51 10.03 12.14
C ALA A 172 -8.56 10.13 10.60
N LEU A 173 -7.72 9.39 9.88
CA LEU A 173 -7.75 9.35 8.42
C LEU A 173 -8.99 8.63 7.88
N ALA A 174 -9.48 7.59 8.55
CA ALA A 174 -10.71 6.90 8.17
C ALA A 174 -11.93 7.85 8.17
N GLU A 175 -11.98 8.80 9.12
CA GLU A 175 -13.02 9.84 9.19
C GLU A 175 -12.91 10.87 8.04
N LEU A 176 -11.71 11.07 7.51
CA LEU A 176 -11.43 12.02 6.42
C LEU A 176 -11.62 11.44 5.02
N LYS A 177 -11.71 10.12 4.88
CA LYS A 177 -11.81 9.44 3.58
C LYS A 177 -12.97 9.95 2.72
N GLU A 178 -14.16 10.11 3.31
CA GLU A 178 -15.35 10.55 2.58
C GLU A 178 -15.18 11.99 2.06
N LYS A 179 -14.53 12.85 2.85
CA LYS A 179 -14.28 14.25 2.48
C LYS A 179 -13.29 14.38 1.32
N TYR A 180 -12.22 13.58 1.31
CA TYR A 180 -11.11 13.74 0.37
C TYR A 180 -11.08 12.69 -0.75
N GLY A 181 -11.78 11.56 -0.59
CA GLY A 181 -11.94 10.55 -1.63
C GLY A 181 -10.78 9.58 -1.81
N PHE A 182 -9.83 9.49 -0.86
CA PHE A 182 -8.67 8.59 -0.95
C PHE A 182 -8.96 7.18 -0.38
N LYS A 183 -8.14 6.21 -0.77
CA LYS A 183 -8.05 4.90 -0.12
C LYS A 183 -7.00 4.92 0.99
N LEU A 184 -7.35 4.38 2.16
CA LEU A 184 -6.47 4.32 3.33
C LEU A 184 -5.72 2.98 3.36
N MET A 185 -4.40 3.06 3.18
CA MET A 185 -3.50 1.91 3.14
C MET A 185 -2.67 1.81 4.42
N ILE A 186 -2.28 0.61 4.78
CA ILE A 186 -1.45 0.34 5.98
C ILE A 186 -0.18 -0.39 5.53
N ASP A 187 0.96 0.12 5.97
CA ASP A 187 2.25 -0.54 5.78
C ASP A 187 3.01 -0.68 7.09
N GLY A 188 3.43 -1.90 7.36
CA GLY A 188 4.23 -2.28 8.52
C GLY A 188 3.54 -3.25 9.46
N SER A 189 4.16 -4.42 9.63
CA SER A 189 3.72 -5.46 10.59
C SER A 189 2.23 -5.87 10.47
N CYS A 190 1.69 -5.90 9.23
CA CYS A 190 0.32 -6.28 8.91
C CYS A 190 0.13 -7.80 9.13
N SER A 191 0.02 -8.25 10.40
CA SER A 191 -0.39 -9.62 10.73
C SER A 191 -1.90 -9.81 10.48
N PRO A 192 -2.41 -11.06 10.39
CA PRO A 192 -3.85 -11.31 10.22
C PRO A 192 -4.72 -10.57 11.24
N ALA A 193 -4.31 -10.54 12.51
CA ALA A 193 -5.03 -9.83 13.57
C ALA A 193 -5.01 -8.29 13.37
N VAL A 194 -3.88 -7.74 12.92
CA VAL A 194 -3.76 -6.30 12.60
C VAL A 194 -4.62 -5.94 11.40
N ILE A 195 -4.65 -6.78 10.36
CA ILE A 195 -5.48 -6.59 9.17
C ILE A 195 -6.96 -6.53 9.56
N GLU A 196 -7.42 -7.48 10.38
CA GLU A 196 -8.81 -7.50 10.85
C GLU A 196 -9.15 -6.25 11.69
N GLU A 197 -8.31 -5.92 12.66
CA GLU A 197 -8.50 -4.76 13.55
C GLU A 197 -8.56 -3.44 12.75
N LEU A 198 -7.57 -3.20 11.87
CA LEU A 198 -7.49 -1.92 11.15
C LEU A 198 -8.49 -1.83 10.00
N SER A 199 -8.89 -2.95 9.40
CA SER A 199 -10.01 -2.99 8.44
C SER A 199 -11.31 -2.56 9.13
N ALA A 200 -11.58 -3.05 10.35
CA ALA A 200 -12.72 -2.61 11.15
C ALA A 200 -12.65 -1.12 11.56
N MET A 201 -11.45 -0.51 11.57
CA MET A 201 -11.25 0.93 11.78
C MET A 201 -11.41 1.76 10.50
N GLY A 202 -11.60 1.13 9.33
CA GLY A 202 -11.81 1.81 8.05
C GLY A 202 -10.61 1.83 7.11
N ALA A 203 -9.54 1.06 7.36
CA ALA A 203 -8.47 0.86 6.40
C ALA A 203 -8.97 0.02 5.21
N ASP A 204 -8.57 0.41 3.98
CA ASP A 204 -8.98 -0.23 2.73
C ASP A 204 -7.98 -1.28 2.25
N GLY A 205 -6.69 -1.12 2.55
CA GLY A 205 -5.67 -2.02 2.03
C GLY A 205 -4.45 -2.17 2.93
N PHE A 206 -3.72 -3.26 2.71
CA PHE A 206 -2.64 -3.70 3.59
C PHE A 206 -1.44 -4.18 2.78
N ILE A 207 -0.26 -3.67 3.12
CA ILE A 207 1.00 -4.13 2.57
C ILE A 207 1.42 -5.38 3.32
N LEU A 208 1.55 -6.49 2.59
CA LEU A 208 1.78 -7.82 3.15
C LEU A 208 3.26 -8.20 3.05
N GLY A 209 3.93 -8.17 4.16
CA GLY A 209 5.30 -8.66 4.30
C GLY A 209 5.39 -10.04 4.97
N THR A 210 6.45 -10.26 5.71
CA THR A 210 6.71 -11.49 6.45
C THR A 210 5.75 -11.72 7.63
N SER A 211 5.01 -10.69 8.08
CA SER A 211 4.04 -10.82 9.18
C SER A 211 2.82 -11.66 8.81
N ALA A 212 2.37 -11.62 7.55
CA ALA A 212 1.17 -12.31 7.09
C ALA A 212 1.38 -13.26 5.91
N LEU A 213 2.33 -13.01 5.01
CA LEU A 213 2.37 -13.66 3.71
C LEU A 213 3.66 -14.44 3.46
N PHE A 214 4.81 -13.78 3.42
CA PHE A 214 6.06 -14.41 3.02
C PHE A 214 6.67 -15.26 4.13
N GLY A 215 7.34 -16.37 3.75
CA GLY A 215 8.04 -17.25 4.69
C GLY A 215 7.12 -18.06 5.64
N LYS A 216 5.83 -18.23 5.32
CA LYS A 216 4.87 -18.95 6.16
C LYS A 216 4.87 -20.46 5.96
N GLY A 217 5.57 -20.98 4.95
CA GLY A 217 5.57 -22.41 4.62
C GLY A 217 4.21 -22.93 4.14
N ARG A 218 3.32 -22.04 3.70
CA ARG A 218 1.99 -22.34 3.15
C ARG A 218 1.85 -21.72 1.76
N PRO A 219 1.07 -22.31 0.85
CA PRO A 219 0.76 -21.71 -0.46
C PRO A 219 0.04 -20.36 -0.35
N TYR A 220 0.37 -19.42 -1.23
CA TYR A 220 -0.33 -18.13 -1.29
C TYR A 220 -1.82 -18.28 -1.59
N ALA A 221 -2.19 -19.28 -2.39
CA ALA A 221 -3.58 -19.63 -2.70
C ALA A 221 -4.44 -20.02 -1.48
N GLU A 222 -3.83 -20.37 -0.35
CA GLU A 222 -4.52 -20.59 0.92
C GLU A 222 -4.54 -19.33 1.78
N ILE A 223 -3.40 -18.58 1.81
CA ILE A 223 -3.23 -17.43 2.70
C ILE A 223 -4.09 -16.23 2.23
N ILE A 224 -4.11 -15.93 0.94
CA ILE A 224 -4.79 -14.75 0.42
C ILE A 224 -6.31 -14.80 0.63
N PRO A 225 -7.03 -15.89 0.28
CA PRO A 225 -8.46 -16.00 0.57
C PRO A 225 -8.77 -15.91 2.08
N GLU A 226 -7.93 -16.55 2.94
CA GLU A 226 -8.09 -16.47 4.40
C GLU A 226 -8.00 -15.01 4.90
N LEU A 227 -7.01 -14.22 4.41
CA LEU A 227 -6.86 -12.82 4.77
C LEU A 227 -8.01 -11.94 4.23
N LYS A 228 -8.59 -12.29 3.09
CA LYS A 228 -9.80 -11.64 2.55
C LYS A 228 -11.05 -11.98 3.37
N GLY A 229 -11.00 -13.01 4.20
CA GLY A 229 -12.14 -13.51 4.99
C GLY A 229 -13.05 -14.44 4.20
N GLU A 230 -12.57 -14.95 3.08
CA GLU A 230 -13.25 -15.98 2.30
C GLU A 230 -13.14 -17.30 3.06
N LYS A 231 -14.27 -17.98 3.25
CA LYS A 231 -14.26 -19.32 3.87
C LYS A 231 -13.75 -20.33 2.84
N ALA A 232 -12.75 -21.13 3.25
CA ALA A 232 -12.28 -22.27 2.47
C ALA A 232 -13.39 -23.29 2.22
#